data_85960051b1dff019579841fdb9c31e2c
#
_entry.id   85960051b1dff019579841fdb9c31e2c
#
_cell.length_a   1.000
_cell.length_b   1.000
_cell.length_c   1.000
_cell.angle_alpha   90.00
_cell.angle_beta   90.00
_cell.angle_gamma   90.00
#
_symmetry.space_group_name_H-M   'P 1'
#
loop_
_entity.id
_entity.type
_entity.pdbx_description
1 polymer ?
#
loop_
_entity_poly.entity_id
_entity_poly.type
_entity_poly.pdbx_seq_one_letter_code
_entity_poly.pdbx_strand_id
1 'polypeptide(L)'
;ETGGEAKGDGTQANPYNATGANKAASALADGASIENVYVSGIISEVGSFNEKYGELNYYISDDGTKNGSQFYVYNGYGKDGAPFTSANDLKVGQKVTVVGKLINFMGNTPEFQYGSKIVSIDGSGTTPDTPDTPGTNEGVTISGTTVTLTNSSATAGTETVTIDLNTLGLTSGENVSGPYSLSDGSTITVAQGEGKSAPIYHSATKGFRIYASNTITFNASKPIAKIEFSCDSYNGTDYVGNTTATVTFSGNTATYCNYISTNSGGTQLRVKKITVTYAK
;
A
#
# COMPACT_ATOMS: atom_id res chain seq x y z
N GLU A 1 -7.67 -25.26 -1.41
CA GLU A 1 -8.73 -24.30 -1.76
C GLU A 1 -9.15 -23.51 -0.52
N THR A 2 -8.56 -22.35 -0.30
CA THR A 2 -9.03 -21.38 0.69
C THR A 2 -9.81 -20.27 -0.02
N GLY A 3 -10.88 -20.66 -0.69
CA GLY A 3 -11.86 -19.69 -1.20
C GLY A 3 -12.69 -19.18 -0.04
N GLY A 4 -12.85 -17.85 0.07
CA GLY A 4 -13.76 -17.24 1.02
C GLY A 4 -15.21 -17.69 0.82
N GLU A 5 -16.10 -17.39 1.76
CA GLU A 5 -17.52 -17.66 1.60
C GLU A 5 -18.14 -16.74 0.54
N ALA A 6 -18.92 -17.32 -0.40
CA ALA A 6 -19.66 -16.54 -1.39
C ALA A 6 -20.76 -15.70 -0.71
N LYS A 7 -20.76 -14.38 -0.94
CA LYS A 7 -21.70 -13.42 -0.33
C LYS A 7 -22.31 -12.50 -1.39
N GLY A 8 -23.46 -11.94 -1.04
CA GLY A 8 -24.20 -10.99 -1.88
C GLY A 8 -25.13 -11.68 -2.88
N ASP A 9 -25.90 -10.87 -3.60
CA ASP A 9 -26.84 -11.29 -4.65
C ASP A 9 -26.62 -10.52 -5.97
N GLY A 10 -25.58 -9.68 -6.03
CA GLY A 10 -25.19 -8.90 -7.20
C GLY A 10 -26.01 -7.64 -7.42
N THR A 11 -26.89 -7.28 -6.52
CA THR A 11 -27.61 -5.98 -6.56
C THR A 11 -26.75 -4.85 -6.01
N GLN A 12 -27.11 -3.61 -6.30
CA GLN A 12 -26.43 -2.43 -5.74
C GLN A 12 -26.49 -2.39 -4.20
N ALA A 13 -27.61 -2.83 -3.62
CA ALA A 13 -27.81 -2.85 -2.18
C ALA A 13 -27.03 -3.98 -1.48
N ASN A 14 -26.75 -5.07 -2.21
CA ASN A 14 -26.07 -6.26 -1.70
C ASN A 14 -25.12 -6.85 -2.77
N PRO A 15 -24.00 -6.15 -3.10
CA PRO A 15 -23.07 -6.59 -4.13
C PRO A 15 -22.50 -7.98 -3.83
N TYR A 16 -22.20 -8.76 -4.85
CA TYR A 16 -21.37 -9.95 -4.67
C TYR A 16 -19.99 -9.55 -4.11
N ASN A 17 -19.43 -10.39 -3.24
CA ASN A 17 -17.97 -10.40 -3.04
C ASN A 17 -17.29 -11.14 -4.22
N ALA A 18 -15.96 -11.13 -4.31
CA ALA A 18 -15.22 -11.76 -5.41
C ALA A 18 -15.55 -13.25 -5.55
N THR A 19 -15.60 -13.97 -4.43
CA THR A 19 -16.00 -15.40 -4.39
C THR A 19 -17.43 -15.61 -4.88
N GLY A 20 -18.37 -14.75 -4.49
CA GLY A 20 -19.77 -14.81 -4.94
C GLY A 20 -19.91 -14.53 -6.44
N ALA A 21 -19.18 -13.53 -6.96
CA ALA A 21 -19.17 -13.20 -8.37
C ALA A 21 -18.61 -14.35 -9.23
N ASN A 22 -17.49 -14.94 -8.82
CA ASN A 22 -16.93 -16.12 -9.50
C ASN A 22 -17.91 -17.29 -9.54
N LYS A 23 -18.57 -17.57 -8.42
CA LYS A 23 -19.57 -18.63 -8.33
C LYS A 23 -20.78 -18.36 -9.24
N ALA A 24 -21.31 -17.12 -9.22
CA ALA A 24 -22.42 -16.72 -10.05
C ALA A 24 -22.09 -16.77 -11.55
N ALA A 25 -20.91 -16.25 -11.94
CA ALA A 25 -20.43 -16.32 -13.32
C ALA A 25 -20.19 -17.75 -13.80
N SER A 26 -19.53 -18.59 -12.99
CA SER A 26 -19.24 -19.99 -13.35
C SER A 26 -20.52 -20.85 -13.57
N ALA A 27 -21.65 -20.41 -13.04
CA ALA A 27 -22.94 -21.06 -13.27
C ALA A 27 -23.58 -20.68 -14.63
N LEU A 28 -23.03 -19.69 -15.33
CA LEU A 28 -23.53 -19.26 -16.64
C LEU A 28 -22.98 -20.18 -17.74
N ALA A 29 -23.85 -20.51 -18.66
CA ALA A 29 -23.41 -21.16 -19.90
C ALA A 29 -22.58 -20.19 -20.75
N ASP A 30 -21.73 -20.74 -21.61
CA ASP A 30 -20.98 -19.92 -22.58
C ASP A 30 -21.92 -19.08 -23.44
N GLY A 31 -21.59 -17.78 -23.56
CA GLY A 31 -22.45 -16.79 -24.25
C GLY A 31 -23.60 -16.23 -23.43
N ALA A 32 -23.90 -16.79 -22.23
CA ALA A 32 -24.87 -16.22 -21.32
C ALA A 32 -24.28 -15.06 -20.51
N SER A 33 -25.14 -14.13 -20.09
CA SER A 33 -24.70 -12.96 -19.31
C SER A 33 -25.78 -12.46 -18.35
N ILE A 34 -25.38 -11.75 -17.31
CA ILE A 34 -26.26 -11.00 -16.42
C ILE A 34 -25.81 -9.55 -16.46
N GLU A 35 -26.74 -8.64 -16.77
CA GLU A 35 -26.49 -7.20 -16.84
C GLU A 35 -26.61 -6.54 -15.46
N ASN A 36 -25.89 -5.41 -15.28
CA ASN A 36 -25.98 -4.57 -14.08
C ASN A 36 -25.67 -5.31 -12.78
N VAL A 37 -24.72 -6.21 -12.80
CA VAL A 37 -24.24 -6.92 -11.61
C VAL A 37 -23.24 -6.06 -10.87
N TYR A 38 -23.39 -5.99 -9.55
CA TYR A 38 -22.47 -5.27 -8.67
C TYR A 38 -21.56 -6.26 -7.94
N VAL A 39 -20.24 -5.97 -7.97
CA VAL A 39 -19.21 -6.72 -7.24
C VAL A 39 -18.42 -5.75 -6.36
N SER A 40 -18.26 -6.07 -5.09
CA SER A 40 -17.46 -5.29 -4.13
C SER A 40 -16.32 -6.15 -3.57
N GLY A 41 -15.15 -5.56 -3.46
CA GLY A 41 -13.97 -6.20 -2.90
C GLY A 41 -12.77 -5.27 -2.91
N ILE A 42 -11.59 -5.84 -2.81
CA ILE A 42 -10.33 -5.13 -2.73
C ILE A 42 -9.53 -5.43 -3.99
N ILE A 43 -8.97 -4.39 -4.63
CA ILE A 43 -8.08 -4.58 -5.79
C ILE A 43 -6.89 -5.42 -5.35
N SER A 44 -6.72 -6.58 -5.95
CA SER A 44 -5.62 -7.52 -5.65
C SER A 44 -4.52 -7.51 -6.71
N GLU A 45 -4.85 -7.03 -7.92
CA GLU A 45 -3.90 -6.89 -9.02
C GLU A 45 -4.39 -5.84 -10.01
N VAL A 46 -3.46 -5.03 -10.53
CA VAL A 46 -3.69 -4.12 -11.66
C VAL A 46 -2.94 -4.68 -12.87
N GLY A 47 -3.65 -4.89 -13.96
CA GLY A 47 -3.12 -5.48 -15.19
C GLY A 47 -2.80 -4.45 -16.27
N SER A 48 -3.03 -4.83 -17.52
CA SER A 48 -2.69 -3.99 -18.69
C SER A 48 -3.64 -2.80 -18.83
N PHE A 49 -3.05 -1.65 -19.17
CA PHE A 49 -3.75 -0.42 -19.53
C PHE A 49 -3.86 -0.29 -21.05
N ASN A 50 -5.06 0.00 -21.53
CA ASN A 50 -5.34 0.28 -22.92
C ASN A 50 -5.45 1.79 -23.13
N GLU A 51 -4.32 2.43 -23.48
CA GLU A 51 -4.22 3.89 -23.66
C GLU A 51 -5.21 4.44 -24.69
N LYS A 52 -5.51 3.66 -25.75
CA LYS A 52 -6.41 4.11 -26.83
C LYS A 52 -7.83 4.37 -26.35
N TYR A 53 -8.32 3.58 -25.41
CA TYR A 53 -9.70 3.64 -24.93
C TYR A 53 -9.82 4.07 -23.46
N GLY A 54 -8.69 4.20 -22.73
CA GLY A 54 -8.70 4.52 -21.30
C GLY A 54 -9.27 3.39 -20.46
N GLU A 55 -9.07 2.15 -20.88
CA GLU A 55 -9.57 0.95 -20.21
C GLU A 55 -8.47 0.26 -19.42
N LEU A 56 -8.83 -0.38 -18.31
CA LEU A 56 -7.87 -1.07 -17.44
C LEU A 56 -8.36 -2.46 -17.12
N ASN A 57 -7.45 -3.42 -17.17
CA ASN A 57 -7.66 -4.78 -16.67
C ASN A 57 -7.24 -4.85 -15.21
N TYR A 58 -8.03 -5.45 -14.33
CA TYR A 58 -7.67 -5.62 -12.94
C TYR A 58 -8.41 -6.77 -12.27
N TYR A 59 -7.95 -7.16 -11.10
CA TYR A 59 -8.56 -8.22 -10.29
C TYR A 59 -9.04 -7.68 -8.95
N ILE A 60 -10.18 -8.18 -8.51
CA ILE A 60 -10.77 -7.93 -7.19
C ILE A 60 -10.73 -9.24 -6.40
N SER A 61 -10.33 -9.19 -5.14
CA SER A 61 -10.44 -10.32 -4.22
C SER A 61 -11.12 -9.90 -2.92
N ASP A 62 -11.50 -10.88 -2.10
CA ASP A 62 -12.19 -10.62 -0.84
C ASP A 62 -11.23 -10.08 0.24
N ASP A 63 -9.95 -10.46 0.16
CA ASP A 63 -8.90 -10.13 1.13
C ASP A 63 -7.81 -9.17 0.59
N GLY A 64 -7.90 -8.77 -0.67
CA GLY A 64 -6.90 -7.90 -1.34
C GLY A 64 -5.62 -8.63 -1.76
N THR A 65 -5.56 -9.96 -1.64
CA THR A 65 -4.39 -10.76 -2.02
C THR A 65 -4.61 -11.54 -3.33
N LYS A 66 -3.51 -11.92 -3.98
CA LYS A 66 -3.54 -12.79 -5.17
C LYS A 66 -3.75 -14.27 -4.80
N ASN A 67 -3.60 -14.63 -3.53
CA ASN A 67 -3.75 -16.01 -3.05
C ASN A 67 -5.20 -16.39 -2.79
N GLY A 68 -6.10 -15.41 -2.73
CA GLY A 68 -7.53 -15.62 -2.57
C GLY A 68 -8.25 -15.86 -3.89
N SER A 69 -9.58 -15.94 -3.82
CA SER A 69 -10.43 -15.98 -5.01
C SER A 69 -10.42 -14.62 -5.70
N GLN A 70 -9.75 -14.51 -6.83
CA GLN A 70 -9.73 -13.29 -7.63
C GLN A 70 -10.87 -13.30 -8.66
N PHE A 71 -11.59 -12.18 -8.79
CA PHE A 71 -12.57 -11.93 -9.83
C PHE A 71 -11.99 -10.95 -10.86
N TYR A 72 -12.06 -11.28 -12.14
CA TYR A 72 -11.44 -10.52 -13.22
C TYR A 72 -12.37 -9.43 -13.76
N VAL A 73 -11.84 -8.24 -13.94
CA VAL A 73 -12.50 -7.12 -14.62
C VAL A 73 -11.75 -6.84 -15.92
N TYR A 74 -12.36 -7.21 -17.04
CA TYR A 74 -11.78 -7.04 -18.37
C TYR A 74 -12.16 -5.67 -18.94
N ASN A 75 -11.15 -4.85 -19.29
CA ASN A 75 -11.31 -3.55 -19.94
C ASN A 75 -12.39 -2.68 -19.27
N GLY A 76 -12.24 -2.48 -17.96
CA GLY A 76 -13.13 -1.64 -17.15
C GLY A 76 -12.74 -0.16 -17.24
N TYR A 77 -13.70 0.70 -16.92
CA TYR A 77 -13.55 2.15 -16.76
C TYR A 77 -13.46 2.55 -15.30
N GLY A 78 -12.93 3.73 -15.06
CA GLY A 78 -12.83 4.34 -13.74
C GLY A 78 -14.19 4.75 -13.15
N LYS A 79 -14.14 5.61 -12.14
CA LYS A 79 -15.34 6.04 -11.42
C LYS A 79 -16.35 6.69 -12.36
N ASP A 80 -17.60 6.25 -12.25
CA ASP A 80 -18.74 6.71 -13.04
C ASP A 80 -18.58 6.56 -14.57
N GLY A 81 -17.63 5.71 -15.01
CA GLY A 81 -17.34 5.44 -16.39
C GLY A 81 -16.31 6.40 -17.02
N ALA A 82 -15.60 7.17 -16.20
CA ALA A 82 -14.49 7.99 -16.69
C ALA A 82 -13.35 7.10 -17.22
N PRO A 83 -12.70 7.46 -18.35
CA PRO A 83 -11.53 6.71 -18.80
C PRO A 83 -10.38 6.84 -17.81
N PHE A 84 -9.61 5.79 -17.63
CA PHE A 84 -8.32 5.86 -16.97
C PHE A 84 -7.31 6.60 -17.87
N THR A 85 -6.34 7.25 -17.24
CA THR A 85 -5.24 7.94 -17.92
C THR A 85 -3.95 7.15 -17.85
N SER A 86 -3.85 6.26 -16.88
CA SER A 86 -2.71 5.34 -16.69
C SER A 86 -3.11 4.14 -15.87
N ALA A 87 -2.25 3.10 -15.87
CA ALA A 87 -2.41 1.96 -14.96
C ALA A 87 -2.31 2.36 -13.48
N ASN A 88 -1.71 3.51 -13.18
CA ASN A 88 -1.51 4.01 -11.82
C ASN A 88 -2.75 4.69 -11.21
N ASP A 89 -3.80 4.89 -11.99
CA ASP A 89 -5.05 5.50 -11.52
C ASP A 89 -5.84 4.55 -10.60
N LEU A 90 -5.52 3.25 -10.65
CA LEU A 90 -6.06 2.23 -9.76
C LEU A 90 -4.91 1.53 -9.02
N LYS A 91 -5.08 1.29 -7.72
CA LYS A 91 -4.02 0.71 -6.88
C LYS A 91 -4.51 -0.55 -6.17
N VAL A 92 -3.60 -1.51 -6.02
CA VAL A 92 -3.83 -2.67 -5.16
C VAL A 92 -4.16 -2.21 -3.74
N GLY A 93 -5.09 -2.88 -3.07
CA GLY A 93 -5.54 -2.56 -1.72
C GLY A 93 -6.68 -1.54 -1.66
N GLN A 94 -7.04 -0.86 -2.75
CA GLN A 94 -8.24 -0.01 -2.78
C GLN A 94 -9.49 -0.89 -2.72
N LYS A 95 -10.44 -0.52 -1.86
CA LYS A 95 -11.76 -1.14 -1.84
C LYS A 95 -12.62 -0.50 -2.92
N VAL A 96 -13.21 -1.33 -3.77
CA VAL A 96 -14.05 -0.86 -4.89
C VAL A 96 -15.39 -1.57 -4.92
N THR A 97 -16.39 -0.88 -5.46
CA THR A 97 -17.61 -1.51 -5.98
C THR A 97 -17.67 -1.22 -7.47
N VAL A 98 -17.80 -2.26 -8.26
CA VAL A 98 -17.83 -2.21 -9.73
C VAL A 98 -19.18 -2.72 -10.21
N VAL A 99 -19.76 -2.07 -11.21
CA VAL A 99 -20.96 -2.55 -11.89
C VAL A 99 -20.61 -2.92 -13.33
N GLY A 100 -21.08 -4.05 -13.78
CA GLY A 100 -20.78 -4.53 -15.11
C GLY A 100 -21.69 -5.66 -15.58
N LYS A 101 -21.37 -6.16 -16.76
CA LYS A 101 -21.96 -7.33 -17.36
C LYS A 101 -21.16 -8.57 -16.95
N LEU A 102 -21.78 -9.43 -16.16
CA LEU A 102 -21.19 -10.68 -15.67
C LEU A 102 -21.30 -11.76 -16.74
N ILE A 103 -20.18 -12.41 -17.04
CA ILE A 103 -20.09 -13.51 -18.00
C ILE A 103 -19.19 -14.64 -17.47
N ASN A 104 -19.31 -15.79 -18.09
CA ASN A 104 -18.32 -16.87 -18.01
C ASN A 104 -17.68 -17.01 -19.40
N PHE A 105 -16.63 -16.21 -19.64
CA PHE A 105 -15.99 -16.14 -20.95
C PHE A 105 -15.42 -17.51 -21.35
N MET A 106 -15.78 -17.98 -22.55
CA MET A 106 -15.44 -19.33 -23.06
C MET A 106 -15.85 -20.49 -22.11
N GLY A 107 -16.80 -20.26 -21.20
CA GLY A 107 -17.29 -21.26 -20.25
C GLY A 107 -16.32 -21.61 -19.12
N ASN A 108 -15.19 -20.90 -18.97
CA ASN A 108 -14.17 -21.20 -17.97
C ASN A 108 -13.48 -19.98 -17.33
N THR A 109 -13.85 -18.77 -17.73
CA THR A 109 -13.28 -17.52 -17.18
C THR A 109 -14.38 -16.61 -16.67
N PRO A 110 -14.70 -16.69 -15.36
CA PRO A 110 -15.59 -15.74 -14.70
C PRO A 110 -15.05 -14.33 -14.75
N GLU A 111 -15.80 -13.39 -15.32
CA GLU A 111 -15.33 -12.02 -15.45
C GLU A 111 -16.46 -11.00 -15.64
N PHE A 112 -16.15 -9.72 -15.47
CA PHE A 112 -16.89 -8.65 -16.13
C PHE A 112 -16.39 -8.47 -17.56
N GLN A 113 -17.31 -8.48 -18.50
CA GLN A 113 -17.05 -8.09 -19.90
C GLN A 113 -16.67 -6.59 -19.95
N TYR A 114 -16.00 -6.18 -21.03
CA TYR A 114 -15.63 -4.78 -21.26
C TYR A 114 -16.79 -3.81 -21.01
N GLY A 115 -16.46 -2.59 -20.57
CA GLY A 115 -17.44 -1.53 -20.33
C GLY A 115 -17.99 -1.49 -18.89
N SER A 116 -17.51 -2.35 -17.99
CA SER A 116 -17.78 -2.21 -16.57
C SER A 116 -17.20 -0.88 -16.02
N LYS A 117 -17.75 -0.38 -14.92
CA LYS A 117 -17.30 0.88 -14.32
C LYS A 117 -17.29 0.82 -12.79
N ILE A 118 -16.37 1.54 -12.20
CA ILE A 118 -16.30 1.73 -10.75
C ILE A 118 -17.43 2.66 -10.31
N VAL A 119 -18.24 2.23 -9.34
CA VAL A 119 -19.31 3.01 -8.71
C VAL A 119 -18.81 3.71 -7.46
N SER A 120 -18.06 2.99 -6.63
CA SER A 120 -17.39 3.56 -5.46
C SER A 120 -15.95 3.04 -5.37
N ILE A 121 -15.08 3.89 -4.87
CA ILE A 121 -13.70 3.60 -4.58
C ILE A 121 -13.36 4.22 -3.24
N ASP A 122 -13.05 3.39 -2.27
CA ASP A 122 -12.71 3.79 -0.91
C ASP A 122 -11.27 3.38 -0.62
N GLY A 123 -10.55 4.28 0.01
CA GLY A 123 -9.20 4.03 0.49
C GLY A 123 -8.11 4.48 -0.48
N SER A 124 -7.05 5.04 0.09
CA SER A 124 -5.72 5.06 -0.52
C SER A 124 -5.26 3.61 -0.46
N GLY A 125 -5.20 2.92 -1.59
CA GLY A 125 -4.80 1.52 -1.62
C GLY A 125 -3.46 1.32 -0.93
N THR A 126 -3.42 0.37 0.01
CA THR A 126 -2.18 -0.10 0.60
C THR A 126 -1.76 -1.36 -0.15
N THR A 127 -0.57 -1.35 -0.72
CA THR A 127 0.01 -2.53 -1.37
C THR A 127 0.49 -3.55 -0.36
N PRO A 128 0.13 -4.85 -0.52
CA PRO A 128 1.04 -5.93 -0.18
C PRO A 128 1.91 -6.25 -1.39
N ASP A 129 3.21 -6.10 -1.22
CA ASP A 129 4.30 -6.61 -2.06
C ASP A 129 4.10 -6.81 -3.58
N THR A 130 4.46 -5.81 -4.36
CA THR A 130 5.25 -5.93 -5.61
C THR A 130 5.85 -4.55 -5.92
N PRO A 131 7.11 -4.45 -6.39
CA PRO A 131 7.78 -3.17 -6.60
C PRO A 131 7.23 -2.52 -7.86
N ASP A 132 6.41 -1.47 -7.70
CA ASP A 132 5.97 -0.66 -8.83
C ASP A 132 6.16 0.84 -8.58
N THR A 133 6.71 1.42 -9.60
CA THR A 133 6.84 2.81 -10.05
C THR A 133 6.35 3.93 -9.11
N PRO A 134 7.14 4.97 -8.90
CA PRO A 134 6.96 5.98 -7.88
C PRO A 134 5.67 6.79 -8.10
N GLY A 135 4.62 6.40 -7.41
CA GLY A 135 3.47 7.27 -7.15
C GLY A 135 3.90 8.40 -6.20
N THR A 136 3.41 9.60 -6.46
CA THR A 136 3.59 10.82 -5.67
C THR A 136 3.80 10.54 -4.19
N ASN A 137 4.76 11.24 -3.57
CA ASN A 137 5.12 11.21 -2.14
C ASN A 137 3.97 11.60 -1.19
N GLU A 138 2.77 11.05 -1.39
CA GLU A 138 1.66 11.32 -0.48
C GLU A 138 2.01 10.82 0.92
N GLY A 139 2.06 11.77 1.85
CA GLY A 139 2.37 11.53 3.24
C GLY A 139 3.84 11.65 3.63
N VAL A 140 4.80 11.82 2.72
CA VAL A 140 6.20 12.07 3.05
C VAL A 140 6.58 13.51 2.70
N THR A 141 6.99 14.30 3.70
CA THR A 141 7.49 15.67 3.49
C THR A 141 8.87 15.82 4.12
N ILE A 142 9.73 16.61 3.46
CA ILE A 142 11.10 16.87 3.90
C ILE A 142 11.26 18.39 4.14
N SER A 143 11.77 18.76 5.31
CA SER A 143 12.10 20.13 5.68
C SER A 143 13.40 20.16 6.46
N GLY A 144 14.47 20.67 5.83
CA GLY A 144 15.82 20.57 6.40
C GLY A 144 16.18 19.14 6.73
N THR A 145 16.59 18.85 7.98
CA THR A 145 16.91 17.50 8.45
C THR A 145 15.72 16.76 9.05
N THR A 146 14.51 17.22 8.84
CA THR A 146 13.29 16.54 9.34
C THR A 146 12.53 15.91 8.19
N VAL A 147 12.22 14.62 8.33
CA VAL A 147 11.29 13.89 7.45
C VAL A 147 10.02 13.63 8.22
N THR A 148 8.90 14.08 7.69
CA THR A 148 7.57 13.90 8.30
C THR A 148 6.74 12.95 7.46
N LEU A 149 6.20 11.93 8.12
CA LEU A 149 5.25 10.98 7.56
C LEU A 149 3.87 11.33 8.10
N THR A 150 2.92 11.64 7.25
CA THR A 150 1.57 12.09 7.65
C THR A 150 0.51 11.10 7.17
N ASN A 151 -0.32 10.66 8.10
CA ASN A 151 -1.53 9.89 7.80
C ASN A 151 -2.67 10.86 7.47
N SER A 152 -2.99 11.02 6.18
CA SER A 152 -4.05 11.91 5.72
C SER A 152 -5.45 11.49 6.20
N SER A 153 -5.63 10.23 6.60
CA SER A 153 -6.89 9.69 7.11
C SER A 153 -7.09 9.88 8.62
N ALA A 154 -6.10 10.47 9.32
CA ALA A 154 -6.15 10.62 10.77
C ALA A 154 -5.92 12.07 11.19
N THR A 155 -6.66 12.52 12.19
CA THR A 155 -6.41 13.81 12.84
C THR A 155 -5.39 13.62 13.96
N ALA A 156 -4.30 14.40 13.93
CA ALA A 156 -3.26 14.32 14.96
C ALA A 156 -3.80 14.72 16.34
N GLY A 157 -3.51 13.90 17.33
CA GLY A 157 -3.72 14.18 18.74
C GLY A 157 -2.55 14.96 19.35
N THR A 158 -2.52 15.03 20.67
CA THR A 158 -1.44 15.66 21.45
C THR A 158 -0.47 14.63 22.05
N GLU A 159 -0.84 13.35 22.02
CA GLU A 159 -0.01 12.29 22.59
C GLU A 159 1.12 11.92 21.63
N THR A 160 2.34 11.92 22.15
CA THR A 160 3.54 11.59 21.40
C THR A 160 4.44 10.65 22.17
N VAL A 161 5.18 9.82 21.46
CA VAL A 161 6.27 9.03 22.02
C VAL A 161 7.52 9.22 21.16
N THR A 162 8.68 9.25 21.80
CA THR A 162 9.96 9.49 21.12
C THR A 162 10.97 8.42 21.51
N ILE A 163 11.76 7.97 20.53
CA ILE A 163 12.93 7.11 20.74
C ILE A 163 14.18 7.80 20.18
N ASP A 164 15.24 7.86 20.97
CA ASP A 164 16.58 8.25 20.54
C ASP A 164 17.39 6.98 20.22
N LEU A 165 17.73 6.81 18.97
CA LEU A 165 18.36 5.58 18.47
C LEU A 165 19.80 5.41 18.99
N ASN A 166 20.43 6.49 19.49
CA ASN A 166 21.75 6.41 20.12
C ASN A 166 21.72 5.73 21.49
N THR A 167 20.54 5.62 22.11
CA THR A 167 20.37 5.00 23.45
C THR A 167 20.15 3.48 23.39
N LEU A 168 20.09 2.90 22.20
CA LEU A 168 19.81 1.45 22.01
C LEU A 168 21.00 0.53 22.35
N GLY A 169 22.19 1.07 22.61
CA GLY A 169 23.38 0.28 22.97
C GLY A 169 23.96 -0.54 21.81
N LEU A 170 23.67 -0.17 20.57
CA LEU A 170 24.11 -0.90 19.38
C LEU A 170 25.56 -0.57 19.00
N THR A 171 26.25 -1.52 18.38
CA THR A 171 27.62 -1.37 17.90
C THR A 171 27.66 -0.79 16.48
N SER A 172 28.58 0.13 16.21
CA SER A 172 28.72 0.73 14.88
C SER A 172 29.04 -0.32 13.81
N GLY A 173 28.26 -0.32 12.74
CA GLY A 173 28.31 -1.32 11.65
C GLY A 173 27.40 -2.54 11.88
N GLU A 174 26.76 -2.63 13.03
CA GLU A 174 25.79 -3.70 13.33
C GLU A 174 24.54 -3.55 12.46
N ASN A 175 24.07 -4.65 11.86
CA ASN A 175 22.80 -4.69 11.15
C ASN A 175 21.65 -4.47 12.13
N VAL A 176 20.70 -3.63 11.75
CA VAL A 176 19.52 -3.34 12.57
C VAL A 176 18.29 -4.06 12.00
N SER A 177 17.53 -4.69 12.91
CA SER A 177 16.27 -5.35 12.57
C SER A 177 15.18 -5.06 13.60
N GLY A 178 15.50 -5.08 14.88
CA GLY A 178 14.55 -4.88 15.98
C GLY A 178 13.86 -6.20 16.42
N PRO A 179 12.67 -6.17 17.06
CA PRO A 179 11.92 -4.95 17.37
C PRO A 179 12.59 -4.07 18.44
N TYR A 180 12.58 -2.77 18.25
CA TYR A 180 13.01 -1.77 19.23
C TYR A 180 11.77 -1.17 19.89
N SER A 181 11.70 -1.25 21.23
CA SER A 181 10.54 -0.79 21.99
C SER A 181 10.62 0.69 22.31
N LEU A 182 9.51 1.40 22.14
CA LEU A 182 9.28 2.73 22.66
C LEU A 182 8.72 2.65 24.08
N SER A 183 8.70 3.78 24.79
CA SER A 183 8.29 3.84 26.19
C SER A 183 6.83 3.51 26.45
N ASP A 184 5.98 3.53 25.44
CA ASP A 184 4.54 3.21 25.49
C ASP A 184 4.23 1.77 25.05
N GLY A 185 5.26 0.94 24.80
CA GLY A 185 5.12 -0.43 24.32
C GLY A 185 4.98 -0.57 22.80
N SER A 186 4.91 0.52 22.06
CA SER A 186 5.00 0.49 20.59
C SER A 186 6.37 -0.03 20.17
N THR A 187 6.48 -0.56 18.96
CA THR A 187 7.73 -1.14 18.44
C THR A 187 8.08 -0.63 17.06
N ILE A 188 9.38 -0.65 16.77
CA ILE A 188 9.95 -0.35 15.45
C ILE A 188 10.73 -1.57 14.99
N THR A 189 10.46 -2.03 13.78
CA THR A 189 11.26 -3.02 13.06
C THR A 189 11.86 -2.41 11.82
N VAL A 190 13.05 -2.85 11.45
CA VAL A 190 13.79 -2.36 10.28
C VAL A 190 14.16 -3.56 9.42
N ALA A 191 13.98 -3.44 8.11
CA ALA A 191 14.30 -4.53 7.20
C ALA A 191 15.04 -4.03 5.96
N GLN A 192 15.80 -4.92 5.34
CA GLN A 192 16.49 -4.63 4.09
C GLN A 192 15.51 -4.36 2.94
N GLY A 193 14.29 -4.95 3.00
CA GLY A 193 13.33 -4.84 1.91
C GLY A 193 13.93 -5.31 0.60
N GLU A 194 13.60 -4.62 -0.49
CA GLU A 194 14.14 -4.89 -1.83
C GLU A 194 15.56 -4.31 -2.05
N GLY A 195 16.11 -3.64 -1.05
CA GLY A 195 17.43 -3.00 -1.12
C GLY A 195 18.57 -3.99 -1.19
N LYS A 196 19.69 -3.59 -1.82
CA LYS A 196 20.91 -4.41 -1.92
C LYS A 196 21.74 -4.42 -0.64
N SER A 197 21.54 -3.45 0.25
CA SER A 197 22.32 -3.29 1.49
C SER A 197 21.41 -3.37 2.70
N ALA A 198 21.79 -4.14 3.69
CA ALA A 198 21.07 -4.18 4.96
C ALA A 198 21.23 -2.85 5.73
N PRO A 199 20.21 -2.38 6.45
CA PRO A 199 20.30 -1.20 7.30
C PRO A 199 21.24 -1.47 8.49
N ILE A 200 21.98 -0.43 8.92
CA ILE A 200 22.95 -0.54 10.01
C ILE A 200 22.78 0.57 11.05
N TYR A 201 23.22 0.31 12.28
CA TYR A 201 23.53 1.37 13.23
C TYR A 201 24.93 1.94 12.92
N HIS A 202 25.10 3.27 13.04
CA HIS A 202 26.39 3.90 12.84
C HIS A 202 26.65 4.98 13.90
N SER A 203 27.78 4.86 14.63
CA SER A 203 28.12 5.73 15.75
C SER A 203 28.32 7.20 15.34
N ALA A 204 28.88 7.49 14.16
CA ALA A 204 28.99 8.86 13.67
C ALA A 204 27.64 9.49 13.32
N THR A 205 26.68 8.69 12.89
CA THR A 205 25.28 9.13 12.69
C THR A 205 24.54 9.25 14.02
N LYS A 206 24.96 8.50 15.04
CA LYS A 206 24.22 8.27 16.30
C LYS A 206 22.82 7.71 16.08
N GLY A 207 22.69 6.79 15.12
CA GLY A 207 21.41 6.22 14.73
C GLY A 207 21.51 5.28 13.55
N PHE A 208 20.39 5.08 12.87
CA PHE A 208 20.28 4.13 11.76
C PHE A 208 20.65 4.77 10.42
N ARG A 209 21.38 4.03 9.61
CA ARG A 209 21.55 4.28 8.18
C ARG A 209 20.66 3.33 7.40
N ILE A 210 19.63 3.89 6.79
CA ILE A 210 18.61 3.24 5.99
C ILE A 210 18.97 3.49 4.52
N TYR A 211 19.25 2.43 3.79
CA TYR A 211 19.70 2.49 2.40
C TYR A 211 18.50 2.44 1.43
N ALA A 212 18.82 2.37 0.13
CA ALA A 212 17.84 2.24 -0.93
C ALA A 212 16.88 1.08 -0.66
N SER A 213 15.58 1.34 -0.75
CA SER A 213 14.47 0.38 -0.59
C SER A 213 14.45 -0.42 0.73
N ASN A 214 15.21 0.03 1.74
CA ASN A 214 15.03 -0.48 3.11
C ASN A 214 13.75 0.07 3.72
N THR A 215 13.18 -0.64 4.69
CA THR A 215 11.91 -0.30 5.33
C THR A 215 12.06 -0.07 6.83
N ILE A 216 11.19 0.79 7.38
CA ILE A 216 10.97 0.95 8.83
C ILE A 216 9.49 0.77 9.08
N THR A 217 9.14 -0.24 9.88
CA THR A 217 7.75 -0.55 10.25
C THR A 217 7.49 -0.23 11.70
N PHE A 218 6.41 0.49 11.95
CA PHE A 218 5.92 0.88 13.26
C PHE A 218 4.70 0.05 13.62
N ASN A 219 4.69 -0.55 14.81
CA ASN A 219 3.53 -1.24 15.37
C ASN A 219 3.18 -0.58 16.70
N ALA A 220 2.01 0.03 16.76
CA ALA A 220 1.55 0.79 17.90
C ALA A 220 0.28 0.19 18.53
N SER A 221 -0.01 0.57 19.76
CA SER A 221 -1.28 0.21 20.44
C SER A 221 -2.46 1.07 19.98
N LYS A 222 -2.20 2.19 19.30
CA LYS A 222 -3.17 3.18 18.85
C LYS A 222 -2.92 3.58 17.39
N PRO A 223 -3.92 4.09 16.68
CA PRO A 223 -3.74 4.62 15.33
C PRO A 223 -2.69 5.74 15.29
N ILE A 224 -1.81 5.69 14.30
CA ILE A 224 -0.74 6.67 14.10
C ILE A 224 -1.23 7.77 13.16
N ALA A 225 -1.09 9.03 13.59
CA ALA A 225 -1.41 10.19 12.75
C ALA A 225 -0.17 10.77 12.05
N LYS A 226 0.99 10.77 12.74
CA LYS A 226 2.21 11.37 12.21
C LYS A 226 3.45 10.69 12.78
N ILE A 227 4.51 10.60 11.98
CA ILE A 227 5.85 10.18 12.42
C ILE A 227 6.86 11.21 11.92
N GLU A 228 7.80 11.58 12.77
CA GLU A 228 8.87 12.52 12.43
C GLU A 228 10.24 11.85 12.65
N PHE A 229 11.08 11.87 11.62
CA PHE A 229 12.48 11.48 11.70
C PHE A 229 13.35 12.72 11.83
N SER A 230 14.15 12.80 12.89
CA SER A 230 15.24 13.76 12.99
C SER A 230 16.49 13.13 12.37
N CYS A 231 16.93 13.67 11.27
CA CYS A 231 18.00 13.10 10.45
C CYS A 231 19.36 13.76 10.68
N ASP A 232 20.40 13.13 10.14
CA ASP A 232 21.78 13.59 10.17
C ASP A 232 22.08 14.49 8.98
N SER A 233 22.99 15.43 9.19
CA SER A 233 23.61 16.25 8.14
C SER A 233 25.12 16.13 8.25
N TYR A 234 25.79 15.93 7.12
CA TYR A 234 27.24 15.79 7.08
C TYR A 234 27.80 16.42 5.81
N ASN A 235 28.83 17.26 5.96
CA ASN A 235 29.48 17.98 4.86
C ASN A 235 28.50 18.71 3.94
N GLY A 236 27.52 19.41 4.52
CA GLY A 236 26.51 20.18 3.77
C GLY A 236 25.45 19.33 3.06
N THR A 237 25.44 18.01 3.26
CA THR A 237 24.42 17.12 2.74
C THR A 237 23.48 16.66 3.85
N ASP A 238 22.18 16.86 3.67
CA ASP A 238 21.16 16.33 4.54
C ASP A 238 20.79 14.91 4.10
N TYR A 239 20.89 13.96 5.04
CA TYR A 239 20.61 12.55 4.76
C TYR A 239 19.18 12.18 5.15
N VAL A 240 18.25 12.65 4.35
CA VAL A 240 16.79 12.62 4.58
C VAL A 240 16.06 11.56 3.74
N GLY A 241 16.79 10.64 3.13
CA GLY A 241 16.24 9.61 2.27
C GLY A 241 15.94 10.10 0.85
N ASN A 242 15.39 9.21 0.06
CA ASN A 242 15.06 9.48 -1.34
C ASN A 242 13.80 10.35 -1.44
N THR A 243 13.75 11.22 -2.42
CA THR A 243 12.54 12.01 -2.73
C THR A 243 11.38 11.14 -3.21
N THR A 244 11.67 9.90 -3.59
CA THR A 244 10.70 8.87 -4.00
C THR A 244 10.30 7.94 -2.84
N ALA A 245 10.78 8.22 -1.60
CA ALA A 245 10.39 7.45 -0.43
C ALA A 245 8.87 7.44 -0.22
N THR A 246 8.35 6.33 0.27
CA THR A 246 6.91 6.13 0.47
C THR A 246 6.59 5.83 1.93
N VAL A 247 5.36 6.10 2.32
CA VAL A 247 4.81 5.66 3.61
C VAL A 247 3.41 5.11 3.42
N THR A 248 3.11 4.04 4.16
CA THR A 248 1.79 3.43 4.21
C THR A 248 1.31 3.38 5.65
N PHE A 249 0.09 3.82 5.93
CA PHE A 249 -0.57 3.70 7.23
C PHE A 249 -1.71 2.70 7.13
N SER A 250 -1.78 1.75 8.07
CA SER A 250 -2.85 0.75 8.15
C SER A 250 -3.19 0.45 9.61
N GLY A 251 -4.37 0.91 10.06
CA GLY A 251 -4.77 0.76 11.47
C GLY A 251 -3.73 1.37 12.41
N ASN A 252 -3.14 0.53 13.27
CA ASN A 252 -2.12 0.94 14.23
C ASN A 252 -0.69 0.76 13.70
N THR A 253 -0.52 0.48 12.42
CA THR A 253 0.79 0.28 11.80
C THR A 253 1.11 1.37 10.79
N ALA A 254 2.41 1.64 10.61
CA ALA A 254 2.91 2.45 9.52
C ALA A 254 4.21 1.83 8.98
N THR A 255 4.37 1.81 7.67
CA THR A 255 5.60 1.33 7.02
C THR A 255 6.16 2.41 6.11
N TYR A 256 7.36 2.87 6.41
CA TYR A 256 8.17 3.74 5.56
C TYR A 256 9.10 2.88 4.71
N CYS A 257 9.26 3.23 3.44
CA CYS A 257 10.25 2.65 2.55
C CYS A 257 11.11 3.77 1.93
N ASN A 258 12.44 3.68 2.06
CA ASN A 258 13.38 4.59 1.38
C ASN A 258 13.49 4.21 -0.11
N TYR A 259 12.35 4.19 -0.79
CA TYR A 259 12.17 3.64 -2.12
C TYR A 259 13.03 4.37 -3.17
N ILE A 260 13.60 3.58 -4.07
CA ILE A 260 14.17 4.01 -5.34
C ILE A 260 14.08 2.83 -6.34
N SER A 261 13.70 3.11 -7.56
CA SER A 261 13.40 2.09 -8.60
C SER A 261 14.57 1.14 -8.91
N THR A 262 15.80 1.55 -8.68
CA THR A 262 17.00 0.73 -8.91
C THR A 262 17.36 -0.20 -7.75
N ASN A 263 16.68 -0.08 -6.60
CA ASN A 263 16.95 -0.76 -5.34
C ASN A 263 18.42 -0.59 -4.86
N SER A 264 19.12 0.43 -5.37
CA SER A 264 20.48 0.77 -4.98
C SER A 264 20.78 2.23 -5.30
N GLY A 265 21.76 2.81 -4.58
CA GLY A 265 22.12 4.24 -4.74
C GLY A 265 21.11 5.16 -4.05
N GLY A 266 20.93 6.36 -4.59
CA GLY A 266 20.07 7.39 -4.01
C GLY A 266 20.61 7.96 -2.70
N THR A 267 19.74 8.68 -1.99
CA THR A 267 20.06 9.32 -0.71
C THR A 267 19.74 8.37 0.45
N GLN A 268 20.72 8.15 1.34
CA GLN A 268 20.47 7.44 2.60
C GLN A 268 19.52 8.25 3.48
N LEU A 269 18.64 7.55 4.23
CA LEU A 269 18.00 8.15 5.38
C LEU A 269 18.86 7.84 6.62
N ARG A 270 19.38 8.87 7.31
CA ARG A 270 20.18 8.72 8.52
C ARG A 270 19.41 9.26 9.70
N VAL A 271 18.65 8.38 10.35
CA VAL A 271 17.75 8.71 11.46
C VAL A 271 18.48 8.65 12.78
N LYS A 272 18.39 9.73 13.56
CA LYS A 272 18.91 9.82 14.93
C LYS A 272 17.80 9.63 15.97
N LYS A 273 16.65 10.21 15.71
CA LYS A 273 15.49 10.22 16.62
C LYS A 273 14.20 10.05 15.84
N ILE A 274 13.26 9.35 16.43
CA ILE A 274 11.94 9.13 15.86
C ILE A 274 10.88 9.58 16.87
N THR A 275 9.94 10.40 16.44
CA THR A 275 8.76 10.81 17.23
C THR A 275 7.50 10.34 16.53
N VAL A 276 6.67 9.62 17.25
CA VAL A 276 5.35 9.16 16.80
C VAL A 276 4.28 10.00 17.47
N THR A 277 3.34 10.53 16.70
CA THR A 277 2.14 11.24 17.18
C THR A 277 0.91 10.39 16.87
N TYR A 278 0.10 10.13 17.88
CA TYR A 278 -1.12 9.33 17.74
C TYR A 278 -2.31 10.15 17.26
N ALA A 279 -3.27 9.47 16.67
CA ALA A 279 -4.55 10.06 16.30
C ALA A 279 -5.37 10.42 17.56
N LYS A 280 -6.30 11.38 17.38
CA LYS A 280 -7.29 11.74 18.41
C LYS A 280 -8.27 10.62 18.62
#